data_46b267d22a6c697c7345bf9d2bc51ac6
#
_entry.id   46b267d22a6c697c7345bf9d2bc51ac6
#
_cell.length_a   1.000
_cell.length_b   1.000
_cell.length_c   1.000
_cell.angle_alpha   90.00
_cell.angle_beta   90.00
_cell.angle_gamma   90.00
#
_symmetry.space_group_name_H-M   'P 1'
#
loop_
_entity.id
_entity.type
_entity.pdbx_description
1 polymer ?
#
loop_
_entity_poly.entity_id
_entity_poly.type
_entity_poly.pdbx_seq_one_letter_code
_entity_poly.pdbx_strand_id
1 'polypeptide(L)'
;VVQYSALLMMFAQVSGLEAGELVHVISDMHIYDRHIDMVKTMLAREPLPAPKVRLNPEVKNFYDFTVDDFIVEDYEYGKSMGRVPVAI
;
A
#
# COMPACT_ATOMS: atom_id res chain seq x y z
N VAL A 1 2.61 -1.49 4.55
CA VAL A 1 1.70 -0.32 4.64
C VAL A 1 0.47 -0.51 3.76
N VAL A 2 0.65 -0.82 2.47
CA VAL A 2 -0.48 -0.97 1.52
C VAL A 2 -1.50 -2.02 1.98
N GLN A 3 -1.03 -3.18 2.39
CA GLN A 3 -1.89 -4.26 2.86
C GLN A 3 -2.76 -3.84 4.04
N TYR A 4 -2.17 -3.20 5.04
CA TYR A 4 -2.90 -2.75 6.23
C TYR A 4 -3.79 -1.55 5.96
N SER A 5 -3.41 -0.69 5.02
CA SER A 5 -4.29 0.40 4.56
C SER A 5 -5.54 -0.15 3.88
N ALA A 6 -5.39 -1.15 3.01
CA ALA A 6 -6.51 -1.85 2.39
C ALA A 6 -7.41 -2.51 3.44
N LEU A 7 -6.81 -3.18 4.42
CA LEU A 7 -7.55 -3.83 5.51
C LEU A 7 -8.35 -2.83 6.35
N LEU A 8 -7.75 -1.67 6.67
CA LEU A 8 -8.44 -0.58 7.35
C LEU A 8 -9.68 -0.11 6.58
N MET A 9 -9.54 0.08 5.27
CA MET A 9 -10.66 0.48 4.41
C MET A 9 -11.77 -0.58 4.39
N MET A 10 -11.41 -1.85 4.32
CA MET A 10 -12.35 -2.97 4.33
C MET A 10 -13.15 -3.00 5.64
N PHE A 11 -12.49 -2.91 6.78
CA PHE A 11 -13.16 -2.89 8.09
C PHE A 11 -14.05 -1.66 8.25
N ALA A 12 -13.61 -0.51 7.81
CA ALA A 12 -14.41 0.71 7.86
C ALA A 12 -15.71 0.54 7.06
N GLN A 13 -15.61 0.03 5.83
CA GLN A 13 -16.78 -0.14 4.97
C GLN A 13 -17.81 -1.10 5.56
N VAL A 14 -17.40 -2.28 6.01
CA VAL A 14 -18.36 -3.28 6.54
C VAL A 14 -18.91 -2.90 7.90
N SER A 15 -18.27 -2.00 8.62
CA SER A 15 -18.73 -1.48 9.91
C SER A 15 -19.57 -0.20 9.78
N GLY A 16 -19.71 0.35 8.58
CA GLY A 16 -20.39 1.63 8.36
C GLY A 16 -19.65 2.83 8.91
N LEU A 17 -18.33 2.72 9.07
CA LEU A 17 -17.44 3.77 9.56
C LEU A 17 -16.60 4.36 8.43
N GLU A 18 -16.02 5.53 8.66
CA GLU A 18 -15.03 6.12 7.78
C GLU A 18 -13.62 5.69 8.18
N ALA A 19 -12.77 5.38 7.20
CA ALA A 19 -11.37 5.12 7.46
C ALA A 19 -10.67 6.40 7.93
N GLY A 20 -10.05 6.36 9.11
CA GLY A 20 -9.28 7.46 9.67
C GLY A 20 -7.80 7.35 9.32
N GLU A 21 -6.97 7.37 10.33
CA GLU A 21 -5.52 7.26 10.17
C GLU A 21 -5.05 5.82 10.32
N LEU A 22 -4.04 5.44 9.53
CA LEU A 22 -3.27 4.24 9.78
C LEU A 22 -2.00 4.62 10.55
N VAL A 23 -1.90 4.18 11.80
CA VAL A 23 -0.69 4.35 12.60
C VAL A 23 0.18 3.11 12.43
N HIS A 24 1.33 3.27 11.75
CA HIS A 24 2.23 2.18 11.43
C HIS A 24 3.47 2.23 12.32
N VAL A 25 3.61 1.25 13.20
CA VAL A 25 4.76 1.13 14.10
C VAL A 25 5.59 -0.09 13.68
N ILE A 26 6.88 0.14 13.46
CA ILE A 26 7.84 -0.91 13.10
C ILE A 26 8.82 -1.06 14.25
N SER A 27 8.76 -2.19 14.94
CA SER A 27 9.63 -2.45 16.11
C SER A 27 11.05 -2.86 15.72
N ASP A 28 11.23 -3.43 14.54
CA ASP A 28 12.53 -3.88 14.04
C ASP A 28 12.74 -3.36 12.61
N MET A 29 12.92 -2.06 12.52
CA MET A 29 13.16 -1.40 11.24
C MET A 29 14.59 -1.59 10.78
N HIS A 30 14.78 -2.16 9.59
CA HIS A 30 16.11 -2.39 9.03
C HIS A 30 16.10 -2.34 7.51
N ILE A 31 17.28 -2.12 6.94
CA ILE A 31 17.55 -2.16 5.51
C ILE A 31 18.70 -3.14 5.30
N TYR A 32 18.54 -4.11 4.43
CA TYR A 32 19.63 -5.03 4.10
C TYR A 32 20.74 -4.33 3.33
N ASP A 33 22.00 -4.72 3.56
CA ASP A 33 23.16 -4.13 2.91
C ASP A 33 23.03 -4.11 1.38
N ARG A 34 22.48 -5.17 0.80
CA ARG A 34 22.27 -5.31 -0.65
C ARG A 34 21.26 -4.32 -1.22
N HIS A 35 20.45 -3.71 -0.37
CA HIS A 35 19.38 -2.82 -0.79
C HIS A 35 19.70 -1.35 -0.58
N ILE A 36 20.87 -1.02 -0.03
CA ILE A 36 21.24 0.37 0.32
C ILE A 36 21.24 1.27 -0.93
N ASP A 37 21.87 0.83 -2.01
CA ASP A 37 21.95 1.63 -3.24
C ASP A 37 20.57 1.82 -3.87
N MET A 38 19.74 0.79 -3.84
CA MET A 38 18.36 0.87 -4.32
C MET A 38 17.55 1.86 -3.48
N VAL A 39 17.70 1.83 -2.16
CA VAL A 39 17.00 2.77 -1.26
C VAL A 39 17.45 4.21 -1.51
N LYS A 40 18.75 4.44 -1.72
CA LYS A 40 19.27 5.76 -2.09
C LYS A 40 18.68 6.26 -3.41
N THR A 41 18.56 5.41 -4.40
CA THR A 41 17.91 5.74 -5.69
C THR A 41 16.45 6.09 -5.48
N MET A 42 15.74 5.32 -4.68
CA MET A 42 14.34 5.59 -4.36
C MET A 42 14.16 6.92 -3.64
N LEU A 43 15.00 7.23 -2.67
CA LEU A 43 14.94 8.49 -1.91
C LEU A 43 15.27 9.72 -2.76
N ALA A 44 16.07 9.55 -3.82
CA ALA A 44 16.39 10.63 -4.74
C ALA A 44 15.26 10.97 -5.72
N ARG A 45 14.27 10.10 -5.85
CA ARG A 45 13.11 10.34 -6.72
C ARG A 45 12.11 11.27 -6.05
N GLU A 46 11.51 12.13 -6.85
CA GLU A 46 10.41 12.96 -6.38
C GLU A 46 9.15 12.13 -6.21
N PRO A 47 8.40 12.31 -5.10
CA PRO A 47 7.11 11.67 -4.94
C PRO A 47 6.13 12.12 -6.03
N LEU A 48 5.41 11.15 -6.59
CA LEU A 48 4.34 11.41 -7.52
C LEU A 48 3.01 11.61 -6.79
N PRO A 49 1.98 12.17 -7.45
CA PRO A 49 0.68 12.33 -6.82
C PRO A 49 0.14 11.00 -6.30
N ALA A 50 -0.49 11.02 -5.14
CA ALA A 50 -1.09 9.84 -4.55
C ALA A 50 -2.26 9.35 -5.43
N PRO A 51 -2.35 8.05 -5.71
CA PRO A 51 -3.50 7.49 -6.42
C PRO A 51 -4.75 7.57 -5.55
N LYS A 52 -5.90 7.51 -6.21
CA LYS A 52 -7.18 7.36 -5.55
C LYS A 52 -7.50 5.88 -5.43
N VAL A 53 -7.77 5.43 -4.24
CA VAL A 53 -8.14 4.04 -3.96
C VAL A 53 -9.52 4.02 -3.33
N ARG A 54 -10.41 3.20 -3.90
CA ARG A 54 -11.75 3.00 -3.35
C ARG A 54 -12.14 1.53 -3.44
N LEU A 55 -13.05 1.13 -2.59
CA LEU A 55 -13.62 -0.20 -2.61
C LEU A 55 -14.98 -0.20 -3.30
N ASN A 56 -15.36 -1.34 -3.87
CA ASN A 56 -16.69 -1.53 -4.41
C ASN A 56 -17.74 -1.36 -3.28
N PRO A 57 -18.63 -0.35 -3.35
CA PRO A 57 -19.57 -0.06 -2.27
C PRO A 57 -20.66 -1.13 -2.09
N GLU A 58 -20.81 -2.03 -3.06
CA GLU A 58 -21.81 -3.11 -3.01
C GLU A 58 -21.42 -4.20 -2.01
N VAL A 59 -20.16 -4.32 -1.63
CA VAL A 59 -19.68 -5.34 -0.70
C VAL A 59 -20.04 -4.94 0.74
N LYS A 60 -20.86 -5.75 1.39
CA LYS A 60 -21.34 -5.51 2.77
C LYS A 60 -20.78 -6.49 3.80
N ASN A 61 -20.28 -7.64 3.35
CA ASN A 61 -19.69 -8.64 4.20
C ASN A 61 -18.18 -8.70 3.93
N PHE A 62 -17.37 -8.69 5.00
CA PHE A 62 -15.92 -8.69 4.92
C PHE A 62 -15.37 -9.83 4.04
N TYR A 63 -15.93 -11.01 4.14
CA TYR A 63 -15.45 -12.19 3.40
C TYR A 63 -15.88 -12.24 1.93
N ASP A 64 -16.70 -11.30 1.50
CA ASP A 64 -17.13 -11.22 0.10
C ASP A 64 -16.21 -10.34 -0.76
N PHE A 65 -15.23 -9.66 -0.17
CA PHE A 65 -14.27 -8.89 -0.94
C PHE A 65 -13.40 -9.79 -1.83
N THR A 66 -13.23 -9.34 -3.07
CA THR A 66 -12.29 -9.92 -4.03
C THR A 66 -11.30 -8.85 -4.49
N VAL A 67 -10.26 -9.26 -5.20
CA VAL A 67 -9.27 -8.33 -5.75
C VAL A 67 -9.93 -7.28 -6.67
N ASP A 68 -10.96 -7.66 -7.40
CA ASP A 68 -11.67 -6.79 -8.33
C ASP A 68 -12.47 -5.67 -7.63
N ASP A 69 -12.70 -5.81 -6.33
CA ASP A 69 -13.40 -4.80 -5.53
C ASP A 69 -12.50 -3.62 -5.14
N PHE A 70 -11.18 -3.76 -5.32
CA PHE A 70 -10.20 -2.70 -5.09
C PHE A 70 -9.98 -1.92 -6.38
N ILE A 71 -10.39 -0.65 -6.38
CA ILE A 71 -10.33 0.21 -7.55
C ILE A 71 -9.27 1.27 -7.32
N VAL A 72 -8.23 1.24 -8.15
CA VAL A 72 -7.12 2.19 -8.11
C VAL A 72 -7.21 3.10 -9.32
N GLU A 73 -7.30 4.40 -9.10
CA GLU A 73 -7.41 5.42 -10.12
C GLU A 73 -6.25 6.41 -10.04
N ASP A 74 -5.84 6.96 -11.17
CA ASP A 74 -4.80 8.00 -11.27
C ASP A 74 -3.46 7.56 -10.65
N TYR A 75 -3.10 6.29 -10.84
CA TYR A 75 -1.85 5.76 -10.34
C TYR A 75 -0.71 6.03 -11.31
N GLU A 76 0.16 6.98 -10.94
CA GLU A 76 1.39 7.28 -11.66
C GLU A 76 2.56 6.60 -10.96
N TYR A 77 3.48 6.04 -11.73
CA TYR A 77 4.66 5.35 -11.19
C TYR A 77 5.89 5.60 -12.06
N GLY A 78 7.05 5.56 -11.45
CA GLY A 78 8.31 5.74 -12.13
C GLY A 78 8.86 4.44 -12.72
N LYS A 79 10.09 4.52 -13.23
CA LYS A 79 10.78 3.36 -13.79
C LYS A 79 11.02 2.30 -12.72
N SER A 80 10.77 1.04 -13.07
CA SER A 80 11.10 -0.09 -12.21
C SER A 80 12.60 -0.11 -11.86
N MET A 81 12.90 -0.45 -10.62
CA MET A 81 14.27 -0.68 -10.16
C MET A 81 14.77 -2.10 -10.42
N GLY A 82 13.98 -2.90 -11.14
CA GLY A 82 14.31 -4.27 -11.46
C GLY A 82 14.09 -5.23 -10.30
N ARG A 83 14.64 -6.43 -10.44
CA ARG A 83 14.54 -7.46 -9.41
C ARG A 83 15.45 -7.13 -8.24
N VAL A 84 14.88 -7.15 -7.05
CA VAL A 84 15.62 -6.94 -5.80
C VAL A 84 15.97 -8.31 -5.20
N PRO A 85 17.27 -8.60 -4.97
CA PRO A 85 17.64 -9.88 -4.38
C PRO A 85 17.16 -9.98 -2.93
N VAL A 86 16.73 -11.16 -2.56
CA VAL A 86 16.38 -11.45 -1.16
C VAL A 86 17.66 -11.63 -0.36
N ALA A 87 17.72 -11.05 0.82
CA ALA A 87 18.81 -11.27 1.76
C ALA A 87 18.65 -12.66 2.41
N ILE A 88 19.75 -13.38 2.45
CA ILE A 88 19.86 -14.70 3.08
C ILE A 88 21.06 -14.73 4.03
#